data_c0fb8bb16cfc6478e739a9f87851f32d
#
_entry.id   c0fb8bb16cfc6478e739a9f87851f32d
#
_cell.length_a   1.000
_cell.length_b   1.000
_cell.length_c   1.000
_cell.angle_alpha   90.00
_cell.angle_beta   90.00
_cell.angle_gamma   90.00
#
_symmetry.space_group_name_H-M   'P 1'
#
loop_
_entity.id
_entity.type
_entity.pdbx_description
1 polymer ?
#
loop_
_entity_poly.entity_id
_entity_poly.type
_entity_poly.pdbx_seq_one_letter_code
_entity_poly.pdbx_strand_id
1 'polypeptide(L)'
;MNINLETIGPEIFMVTLPPAIVGEVWLMAEACRKIKEHPLAPLKQHENAGFSNEGERGNNYQCAVPVQMVDNSYWLPFILRIVASQYGGHHRDYKVRRLDGHFDGYDVWTNFAYKGDYNPPHIHSAAVSGVIYVKNHEHPTIFTDSGVEYAGKEGTMVFFPSDTEHMVEEQTSDEERITIAFNVSKQAKRRVHRQFLIDRLTSS
;
A
#
# COMPACT_ATOMS: atom_id res chain seq x y z
N MET A 1 -3.83 21.94 7.96
CA MET A 1 -3.39 20.77 8.74
C MET A 1 -1.91 20.62 8.42
N ASN A 2 -1.04 20.83 9.42
CA ASN A 2 0.40 20.60 9.22
C ASN A 2 0.62 19.08 9.23
N ILE A 3 1.05 18.56 8.09
CA ILE A 3 1.41 17.14 7.94
C ILE A 3 2.91 17.05 8.19
N ASN A 4 3.32 16.23 9.15
CA ASN A 4 4.73 15.92 9.34
C ASN A 4 5.13 14.88 8.29
N LEU A 5 5.91 15.32 7.31
CA LEU A 5 6.42 14.50 6.22
C LEU A 5 7.94 14.62 6.22
N GLU A 6 8.61 13.48 6.21
CA GLU A 6 10.06 13.35 6.28
C GLU A 6 10.56 12.51 5.11
N THR A 7 11.70 12.90 4.54
CA THR A 7 12.43 12.05 3.59
C THR A 7 13.38 11.17 4.40
N ILE A 8 13.22 9.86 4.31
CA ILE A 8 14.02 8.88 5.05
C ILE A 8 15.04 8.14 4.17
N GLY A 9 14.93 8.30 2.86
CA GLY A 9 15.84 7.73 1.86
C GLY A 9 15.57 8.32 0.48
N PRO A 10 16.31 7.90 -0.56
CA PRO A 10 16.08 8.32 -1.93
C PRO A 10 14.66 7.98 -2.37
N GLU A 11 13.84 9.02 -2.63
CA GLU A 11 12.42 8.90 -2.98
C GLU A 11 11.56 8.08 -2.00
N ILE A 12 12.04 7.85 -0.76
CA ILE A 12 11.32 7.18 0.32
C ILE A 12 10.89 8.24 1.33
N PHE A 13 9.59 8.29 1.59
CA PHE A 13 8.98 9.30 2.44
C PHE A 13 8.23 8.65 3.58
N MET A 14 8.32 9.25 4.77
CA MET A 14 7.53 8.90 5.94
C MET A 14 6.58 10.03 6.30
N VAL A 15 5.36 9.70 6.67
CA VAL A 15 4.37 10.65 7.17
C VAL A 15 3.70 10.13 8.43
N THR A 16 3.51 11.03 9.41
CA THR A 16 2.65 10.76 10.57
C THR A 16 1.20 11.02 10.19
N LEU A 17 0.37 10.01 10.34
CA LEU A 17 -1.05 10.07 9.98
C LEU A 17 -1.86 10.86 11.01
N PRO A 18 -2.85 11.64 10.58
CA PRO A 18 -3.81 12.26 11.49
C PRO A 18 -4.58 11.21 12.30
N PRO A 19 -4.95 11.49 13.57
CA PRO A 19 -5.65 10.53 14.43
C PRO A 19 -6.92 9.93 13.83
N ALA A 20 -7.69 10.71 13.05
CA ALA A 20 -8.88 10.22 12.37
C ALA A 20 -8.54 9.15 11.33
N ILE A 21 -7.44 9.31 10.59
CA ILE A 21 -6.96 8.32 9.63
C ILE A 21 -6.42 7.08 10.35
N VAL A 22 -5.70 7.26 11.46
CA VAL A 22 -5.23 6.13 12.29
C VAL A 22 -6.42 5.27 12.75
N GLY A 23 -7.52 5.90 13.19
CA GLY A 23 -8.74 5.20 13.58
C GLY A 23 -9.36 4.39 12.44
N GLU A 24 -9.43 4.95 11.22
CA GLU A 24 -9.93 4.23 10.04
C GLU A 24 -9.04 3.03 9.69
N VAL A 25 -7.72 3.23 9.70
CA VAL A 25 -6.73 2.17 9.42
C VAL A 25 -6.86 1.03 10.44
N TRP A 26 -7.07 1.35 11.70
CA TRP A 26 -7.35 0.36 12.75
C TRP A 26 -8.62 -0.44 12.46
N LEU A 27 -9.70 0.22 12.09
CA LEU A 27 -10.96 -0.47 11.73
C LEU A 27 -10.80 -1.37 10.51
N MET A 28 -9.99 -0.98 9.53
CA MET A 28 -9.67 -1.82 8.36
C MET A 28 -8.91 -3.09 8.79
N ALA A 29 -7.90 -2.95 9.65
CA ALA A 29 -7.14 -4.08 10.16
C ALA A 29 -8.01 -5.04 10.98
N GLU A 30 -8.89 -4.51 11.85
CA GLU A 30 -9.83 -5.32 12.64
C GLU A 30 -10.87 -6.04 11.77
N ALA A 31 -11.34 -5.43 10.70
CA ALA A 31 -12.22 -6.10 9.74
C ALA A 31 -11.49 -7.29 9.07
N CYS A 32 -10.24 -7.08 8.65
CA CYS A 32 -9.41 -8.14 8.09
C CYS A 32 -9.12 -9.24 9.13
N ARG A 33 -8.91 -8.89 10.40
CA ARG A 33 -8.74 -9.86 11.50
C ARG A 33 -9.96 -10.76 11.64
N LYS A 34 -11.16 -10.19 11.67
CA LYS A 34 -12.41 -10.96 11.74
C LYS A 34 -12.58 -11.90 10.54
N ILE A 35 -12.16 -11.47 9.35
CA ILE A 35 -12.17 -12.32 8.16
C ILE A 35 -11.18 -13.48 8.34
N LYS A 36 -9.96 -13.19 8.79
CA LYS A 36 -8.92 -14.19 9.05
C LYS A 36 -9.35 -15.24 10.08
N GLU A 37 -10.02 -14.82 11.14
CA GLU A 37 -10.46 -15.68 12.25
C GLU A 37 -11.74 -16.47 11.93
N HIS A 38 -12.40 -16.17 10.81
CA HIS A 38 -13.62 -16.88 10.41
C HIS A 38 -13.31 -18.35 10.08
N PRO A 39 -14.11 -19.33 10.56
CA PRO A 39 -13.85 -20.75 10.35
C PRO A 39 -13.74 -21.20 8.89
N LEU A 40 -14.35 -20.43 7.97
CA LEU A 40 -14.30 -20.68 6.52
C LEU A 40 -13.29 -19.76 5.81
N ALA A 41 -12.45 -19.03 6.55
CA ALA A 41 -11.43 -18.20 5.93
C ALA A 41 -10.43 -19.09 5.18
N PRO A 42 -10.04 -18.72 3.95
CA PRO A 42 -8.93 -19.39 3.28
C PRO A 42 -7.66 -19.22 4.12
N LEU A 43 -6.83 -20.25 4.16
CA LEU A 43 -5.58 -20.27 4.93
C LEU A 43 -4.64 -19.10 4.56
N LYS A 44 -4.73 -18.60 3.32
CA LYS A 44 -4.10 -17.35 2.84
C LYS A 44 -5.01 -16.74 1.78
N GLN A 45 -5.43 -15.49 1.96
CA GLN A 45 -6.31 -14.82 0.99
C GLN A 45 -5.57 -14.33 -0.27
N HIS A 46 -4.26 -14.15 -0.21
CA HIS A 46 -3.43 -13.81 -1.35
C HIS A 46 -2.32 -14.84 -1.52
N GLU A 47 -2.45 -15.68 -2.55
CA GLU A 47 -1.35 -16.56 -3.00
C GLU A 47 -0.15 -15.77 -3.57
N ASN A 48 -0.29 -14.46 -3.74
CA ASN A 48 0.71 -13.56 -4.31
C ASN A 48 1.41 -12.68 -3.27
N ALA A 49 1.37 -13.06 -2.01
CA ALA A 49 2.10 -12.37 -0.97
C ALA A 49 3.61 -12.44 -1.25
N GLY A 50 4.16 -11.31 -1.69
CA GLY A 50 5.60 -11.13 -1.90
C GLY A 50 6.27 -12.27 -2.68
N PHE A 51 6.34 -12.11 -4.00
CA PHE A 51 7.33 -12.86 -4.77
C PHE A 51 8.64 -12.08 -4.72
N SER A 52 9.72 -12.72 -4.31
CA SER A 52 11.05 -12.22 -4.58
C SER A 52 11.31 -12.22 -6.08
N ASN A 53 12.29 -11.45 -6.53
CA ASN A 53 12.81 -11.57 -7.90
C ASN A 53 13.31 -12.98 -8.23
N GLU A 54 13.55 -13.81 -7.22
CA GLU A 54 13.97 -15.20 -7.31
C GLU A 54 12.81 -16.20 -7.20
N GLY A 55 11.56 -15.72 -7.06
CA GLY A 55 10.37 -16.57 -6.96
C GLY A 55 10.06 -17.11 -5.56
N GLU A 56 10.78 -16.65 -4.54
CA GLU A 56 10.51 -17.01 -3.14
C GLU A 56 9.25 -16.29 -2.64
N ARG A 57 8.43 -16.97 -1.84
CA ARG A 57 7.19 -16.42 -1.26
C ARG A 57 7.36 -16.15 0.23
N GLY A 58 6.92 -14.98 0.66
CA GLY A 58 6.70 -14.72 2.07
C GLY A 58 5.62 -15.62 2.66
N ASN A 59 5.64 -15.80 3.96
CA ASN A 59 4.72 -16.69 4.68
C ASN A 59 3.75 -15.96 5.62
N ASN A 60 3.80 -14.62 5.68
CA ASN A 60 2.85 -13.81 6.42
C ASN A 60 1.42 -13.94 5.86
N TYR A 61 0.42 -13.80 6.75
CA TYR A 61 -0.98 -13.82 6.34
C TYR A 61 -1.38 -12.46 5.75
N GLN A 62 -1.95 -12.48 4.55
CA GLN A 62 -2.47 -11.28 3.87
C GLN A 62 -3.97 -11.35 3.68
N CYS A 63 -4.66 -10.26 3.98
CA CYS A 63 -6.10 -10.12 3.83
C CYS A 63 -6.44 -8.84 3.08
N ALA A 64 -7.14 -8.94 1.95
CA ALA A 64 -7.63 -7.78 1.22
C ALA A 64 -8.57 -6.95 2.09
N VAL A 65 -8.36 -5.63 2.11
CA VAL A 65 -9.27 -4.71 2.81
C VAL A 65 -10.60 -4.66 2.06
N PRO A 66 -11.75 -4.81 2.75
CA PRO A 66 -13.06 -4.76 2.11
C PRO A 66 -13.27 -3.48 1.29
N VAL A 67 -13.77 -3.63 0.06
CA VAL A 67 -13.95 -2.53 -0.91
C VAL A 67 -14.73 -1.36 -0.31
N GLN A 68 -15.80 -1.65 0.42
CA GLN A 68 -16.66 -0.63 1.02
C GLN A 68 -15.92 0.22 2.06
N MET A 69 -14.91 -0.35 2.73
CA MET A 69 -14.09 0.40 3.69
C MET A 69 -13.11 1.34 2.98
N VAL A 70 -12.61 0.94 1.82
CA VAL A 70 -11.73 1.79 1.00
C VAL A 70 -12.54 2.91 0.33
N ASP A 71 -13.68 2.59 -0.29
CA ASP A 71 -14.52 3.56 -1.02
C ASP A 71 -15.09 4.65 -0.12
N ASN A 72 -15.44 4.32 1.12
CA ASN A 72 -16.05 5.24 2.08
C ASN A 72 -15.06 5.90 3.03
N SER A 73 -13.75 5.73 2.82
CA SER A 73 -12.73 6.23 3.72
C SER A 73 -12.32 7.68 3.45
N TYR A 74 -11.94 8.41 4.50
CA TYR A 74 -11.15 9.65 4.39
C TYR A 74 -9.66 9.36 4.12
N TRP A 75 -9.21 8.15 4.42
CA TRP A 75 -7.87 7.66 4.20
C TRP A 75 -7.46 7.74 2.71
N LEU A 76 -8.28 7.24 1.79
CA LEU A 76 -7.93 7.18 0.37
C LEU A 76 -7.63 8.56 -0.25
N PRO A 77 -8.53 9.58 -0.16
CA PRO A 77 -8.23 10.90 -0.70
C PRO A 77 -7.05 11.58 0.00
N PHE A 78 -6.80 11.28 1.27
CA PHE A 78 -5.63 11.76 1.99
C PHE A 78 -4.35 11.21 1.38
N ILE A 79 -4.24 9.89 1.22
CA ILE A 79 -3.07 9.21 0.64
C ILE A 79 -2.78 9.74 -0.78
N LEU A 80 -3.80 9.83 -1.65
CA LEU A 80 -3.61 10.30 -3.01
C LEU A 80 -3.07 11.74 -3.09
N ARG A 81 -3.47 12.62 -2.15
CA ARG A 81 -2.93 13.98 -2.05
C ARG A 81 -1.46 13.99 -1.63
N ILE A 82 -1.09 13.17 -0.63
CA ILE A 82 0.29 13.08 -0.15
C ILE A 82 1.19 12.52 -1.27
N VAL A 83 0.80 11.43 -1.92
CA VAL A 83 1.53 10.85 -3.05
C VAL A 83 1.73 11.88 -4.17
N ALA A 84 0.67 12.58 -4.57
CA ALA A 84 0.76 13.60 -5.60
C ALA A 84 1.68 14.77 -5.22
N SER A 85 1.74 15.15 -3.95
CA SER A 85 2.61 16.22 -3.47
C SER A 85 4.10 15.88 -3.60
N GLN A 86 4.48 14.60 -3.52
CA GLN A 86 5.86 14.15 -3.58
C GLN A 86 6.28 13.73 -4.99
N TYR A 87 5.44 12.98 -5.70
CA TYR A 87 5.77 12.46 -7.03
C TYR A 87 5.22 13.32 -8.19
N GLY A 88 4.68 14.48 -7.86
CA GLY A 88 4.19 15.47 -8.81
C GLY A 88 2.87 15.08 -9.49
N GLY A 89 2.17 16.07 -10.01
CA GLY A 89 0.86 15.90 -10.63
C GLY A 89 -0.28 16.30 -9.71
N HIS A 90 -1.49 15.97 -10.10
CA HIS A 90 -2.69 16.23 -9.31
C HIS A 90 -3.16 14.93 -8.66
N HIS A 91 -3.76 15.00 -7.46
CA HIS A 91 -4.24 13.80 -6.76
C HIS A 91 -5.22 12.94 -7.59
N ARG A 92 -5.95 13.54 -8.54
CA ARG A 92 -6.83 12.84 -9.49
C ARG A 92 -6.08 12.06 -10.58
N ASP A 93 -4.78 12.32 -10.75
CA ASP A 93 -3.92 11.56 -11.66
C ASP A 93 -3.53 10.20 -11.05
N TYR A 94 -3.81 10.01 -9.78
CA TYR A 94 -3.49 8.81 -9.01
C TYR A 94 -4.77 8.09 -8.58
N LYS A 95 -4.71 6.78 -8.57
CA LYS A 95 -5.76 5.91 -8.02
C LYS A 95 -5.14 4.69 -7.36
N VAL A 96 -5.76 4.18 -6.31
CA VAL A 96 -5.46 2.84 -5.83
C VAL A 96 -5.85 1.86 -6.94
N ARG A 97 -4.95 0.94 -7.26
CA ARG A 97 -5.16 -0.04 -8.32
C ARG A 97 -6.34 -0.94 -7.93
N ARG A 98 -7.24 -1.18 -8.86
CA ARG A 98 -8.24 -2.24 -8.76
C ARG A 98 -7.61 -3.55 -9.20
N LEU A 99 -7.83 -4.60 -8.44
CA LEU A 99 -7.41 -5.95 -8.83
C LEU A 99 -8.41 -6.44 -9.88
N ASP A 100 -7.93 -6.68 -11.11
CA ASP A 100 -8.73 -7.27 -12.17
C ASP A 100 -8.68 -8.79 -11.98
N GLY A 101 -9.83 -9.44 -11.78
CA GLY A 101 -9.91 -10.89 -11.66
C GLY A 101 -11.04 -11.37 -10.73
N HIS A 102 -10.87 -12.57 -10.16
CA HIS A 102 -11.87 -13.25 -9.36
C HIS A 102 -12.25 -12.55 -8.04
N PHE A 103 -11.54 -11.50 -7.66
CA PHE A 103 -11.82 -10.68 -6.48
C PHE A 103 -12.06 -9.23 -6.89
N ASP A 104 -13.29 -8.75 -6.71
CA ASP A 104 -13.60 -7.32 -6.78
C ASP A 104 -12.95 -6.67 -5.56
N GLY A 105 -11.76 -6.08 -5.74
CA GLY A 105 -10.98 -5.49 -4.65
C GLY A 105 -10.08 -4.36 -5.11
N TYR A 106 -9.58 -3.61 -4.14
CA TYR A 106 -8.48 -2.69 -4.33
C TYR A 106 -7.16 -3.38 -3.99
N ASP A 107 -6.07 -2.90 -4.57
CA ASP A 107 -4.71 -3.30 -4.23
C ASP A 107 -4.31 -2.67 -2.87
N VAL A 108 -5.06 -3.05 -1.85
CA VAL A 108 -4.94 -2.65 -0.44
C VAL A 108 -5.16 -3.89 0.42
N TRP A 109 -4.18 -4.25 1.22
CA TRP A 109 -4.27 -5.44 2.05
C TRP A 109 -3.62 -5.25 3.42
N THR A 110 -4.14 -5.94 4.41
CA THR A 110 -3.56 -6.03 5.75
C THR A 110 -2.63 -7.23 5.82
N ASN A 111 -1.42 -7.02 6.33
CA ASN A 111 -0.48 -8.08 6.66
C ASN A 111 -0.53 -8.34 8.16
N PHE A 112 -0.66 -9.60 8.53
CA PHE A 112 -0.50 -10.12 9.88
C PHE A 112 0.72 -11.04 9.87
N ALA A 113 1.74 -10.67 10.58
CA ALA A 113 2.96 -11.44 10.65
C ALA A 113 3.32 -11.75 12.11
N TYR A 114 3.77 -12.96 12.34
CA TYR A 114 4.11 -13.54 13.63
C TYR A 114 5.56 -14.00 13.61
N LYS A 115 6.04 -14.51 14.75
CA LYS A 115 7.35 -15.12 14.85
C LYS A 115 7.54 -16.21 13.79
N GLY A 116 8.67 -16.15 13.09
CA GLY A 116 9.00 -17.02 11.96
C GLY A 116 8.44 -16.55 10.61
N ASP A 117 7.59 -15.51 10.59
CA ASP A 117 7.09 -14.94 9.34
C ASP A 117 8.09 -13.93 8.76
N TYR A 118 8.17 -13.90 7.44
CA TYR A 118 9.04 -13.00 6.68
C TYR A 118 8.38 -12.56 5.37
N ASN A 119 8.95 -11.57 4.74
CA ASN A 119 8.62 -11.16 3.37
C ASN A 119 9.92 -10.95 2.60
N PRO A 120 10.25 -11.79 1.60
CA PRO A 120 11.52 -11.73 0.89
C PRO A 120 11.66 -10.45 0.06
N PRO A 121 12.86 -10.11 -0.43
CA PRO A 121 13.06 -8.96 -1.32
C PRO A 121 12.12 -9.01 -2.52
N HIS A 122 11.35 -7.94 -2.75
CA HIS A 122 10.38 -7.86 -3.85
C HIS A 122 10.08 -6.42 -4.24
N ILE A 123 9.48 -6.26 -5.41
CA ILE A 123 8.97 -5.01 -5.97
C ILE A 123 7.50 -5.15 -6.35
N HIS A 124 6.84 -4.04 -6.65
CA HIS A 124 5.45 -4.02 -7.13
C HIS A 124 5.32 -3.38 -8.51
N SER A 125 4.30 -3.78 -9.27
CA SER A 125 3.99 -3.22 -10.59
C SER A 125 2.95 -2.10 -10.50
N ALA A 126 3.31 -0.98 -9.83
CA ALA A 126 2.48 0.21 -9.72
C ALA A 126 3.34 1.47 -9.90
N ALA A 127 2.83 2.65 -9.62
CA ALA A 127 3.63 3.86 -9.61
C ALA A 127 4.25 4.13 -8.24
N VAL A 128 3.46 3.95 -7.18
CA VAL A 128 3.85 4.18 -5.79
C VAL A 128 3.27 3.08 -4.92
N SER A 129 4.08 2.52 -4.07
CA SER A 129 3.68 1.59 -3.00
C SER A 129 3.79 2.25 -1.65
N GLY A 130 3.04 1.76 -0.67
CA GLY A 130 3.13 2.26 0.68
C GLY A 130 2.74 1.24 1.72
N VAL A 131 3.27 1.44 2.92
CA VAL A 131 3.02 0.61 4.10
C VAL A 131 2.60 1.51 5.25
N ILE A 132 1.44 1.24 5.83
CA ILE A 132 0.94 1.89 7.03
C ILE A 132 1.16 0.94 8.21
N TYR A 133 1.78 1.45 9.26
CA TYR A 133 2.03 0.69 10.47
C TYR A 133 0.86 0.87 11.43
N VAL A 134 0.09 -0.19 11.61
CA VAL A 134 -1.10 -0.21 12.48
C VAL A 134 -0.71 -0.37 13.94
N LYS A 135 0.41 -1.01 14.18
CA LYS A 135 0.96 -1.27 15.53
C LYS A 135 2.48 -1.02 15.51
N ASN A 136 3.03 -0.56 16.65
CA ASN A 136 4.48 -0.51 16.82
C ASN A 136 5.08 -1.90 16.68
N HIS A 137 6.21 -2.00 15.97
CA HIS A 137 6.94 -3.25 15.87
C HIS A 137 8.43 -2.99 15.63
N GLU A 138 9.29 -3.83 16.21
CA GLU A 138 10.75 -3.68 16.15
C GLU A 138 11.34 -4.11 14.80
N HIS A 139 10.73 -5.10 14.12
CA HIS A 139 11.22 -5.59 12.82
C HIS A 139 10.94 -4.56 11.72
N PRO A 140 11.99 -4.01 11.09
CA PRO A 140 11.85 -2.96 10.09
C PRO A 140 11.34 -3.50 8.75
N THR A 141 10.80 -2.58 7.94
CA THR A 141 10.82 -2.72 6.50
C THR A 141 12.19 -2.25 6.02
N ILE A 142 12.89 -3.08 5.27
CA ILE A 142 14.24 -2.84 4.77
C ILE A 142 14.16 -2.54 3.27
N PHE A 143 14.74 -1.43 2.84
CA PHE A 143 14.88 -1.04 1.45
C PHE A 143 16.27 -1.43 0.98
N THR A 144 16.38 -2.53 0.25
CA THR A 144 17.64 -3.24 -0.01
C THR A 144 18.67 -2.40 -0.78
N ASP A 145 18.23 -1.66 -1.81
CA ASP A 145 19.12 -0.84 -2.64
C ASP A 145 19.72 0.35 -1.89
N SER A 146 18.97 0.94 -0.96
CA SER A 146 19.40 2.12 -0.23
C SER A 146 19.97 1.81 1.16
N GLY A 147 19.74 0.59 1.68
CA GLY A 147 20.07 0.21 3.05
C GLY A 147 19.23 0.94 4.10
N VAL A 148 18.16 1.61 3.72
CA VAL A 148 17.25 2.27 4.66
C VAL A 148 16.41 1.23 5.37
N GLU A 149 16.36 1.32 6.69
CA GLU A 149 15.50 0.49 7.54
C GLU A 149 14.50 1.38 8.29
N TYR A 150 13.24 1.00 8.26
CA TYR A 150 12.21 1.71 9.01
C TYR A 150 11.48 0.76 9.95
N ALA A 151 11.77 0.90 11.26
CA ALA A 151 11.04 0.20 12.30
C ALA A 151 9.63 0.79 12.43
N GLY A 152 8.63 -0.07 12.37
CA GLY A 152 7.23 0.32 12.32
C GLY A 152 6.78 1.09 13.56
N LYS A 153 6.39 2.35 13.39
CA LYS A 153 5.77 3.17 14.42
C LYS A 153 4.29 3.31 14.14
N GLU A 154 3.45 3.00 15.13
CA GLU A 154 2.00 3.11 15.02
C GLU A 154 1.58 4.50 14.51
N GLY A 155 0.63 4.52 13.58
CA GLY A 155 0.13 5.74 12.97
C GLY A 155 1.10 6.42 12.00
N THR A 156 2.14 5.73 11.55
CA THR A 156 3.01 6.22 10.47
C THR A 156 2.76 5.46 9.18
N MET A 157 3.09 6.10 8.08
CA MET A 157 3.07 5.53 6.74
C MET A 157 4.39 5.81 6.05
N VAL A 158 4.98 4.78 5.44
CA VAL A 158 6.10 4.94 4.51
C VAL A 158 5.60 4.68 3.10
N PHE A 159 6.02 5.48 2.13
CA PHE A 159 5.66 5.30 0.73
C PHE A 159 6.85 5.62 -0.18
N PHE A 160 6.92 4.91 -1.31
CA PHE A 160 8.09 4.84 -2.16
C PHE A 160 7.71 4.44 -3.60
N PRO A 161 8.56 4.66 -4.62
CA PRO A 161 8.36 4.12 -5.96
C PRO A 161 8.17 2.61 -5.91
N SER A 162 7.20 2.08 -6.64
CA SER A 162 6.83 0.67 -6.55
C SER A 162 7.91 -0.30 -7.02
N ASP A 163 8.89 0.16 -7.80
CA ASP A 163 10.07 -0.58 -8.23
C ASP A 163 11.24 -0.54 -7.24
N THR A 164 11.07 0.14 -6.11
CA THR A 164 12.04 0.09 -5.00
C THR A 164 11.95 -1.27 -4.31
N GLU A 165 13.04 -2.04 -4.35
CA GLU A 165 13.09 -3.34 -3.70
C GLU A 165 13.07 -3.20 -2.18
N HIS A 166 12.22 -4.00 -1.53
CA HIS A 166 12.07 -4.00 -0.09
C HIS A 166 11.70 -5.37 0.45
N MET A 167 11.99 -5.58 1.73
CA MET A 167 11.79 -6.84 2.41
C MET A 167 11.44 -6.65 3.89
N VAL A 168 11.06 -7.73 4.54
CA VAL A 168 10.99 -7.88 6.00
C VAL A 168 11.66 -9.18 6.35
N GLU A 169 12.70 -9.14 7.19
CA GLU A 169 13.39 -10.33 7.68
C GLU A 169 12.48 -11.21 8.53
N GLU A 170 12.91 -12.43 8.78
CA GLU A 170 12.20 -13.36 9.65
C GLU A 170 12.02 -12.78 11.04
N GLN A 171 10.78 -12.73 11.50
CA GLN A 171 10.44 -12.14 12.79
C GLN A 171 10.84 -13.06 13.94
N THR A 172 11.58 -12.49 14.87
CA THR A 172 12.06 -13.19 16.07
C THR A 172 11.21 -12.91 17.30
N SER A 173 10.42 -11.83 17.26
CA SER A 173 9.50 -11.41 18.32
C SER A 173 8.24 -12.25 18.35
N ASP A 174 7.70 -12.49 19.54
CA ASP A 174 6.38 -13.11 19.72
C ASP A 174 5.23 -12.09 19.53
N GLU A 175 5.56 -10.80 19.37
CA GLU A 175 4.57 -9.76 19.09
C GLU A 175 4.11 -9.81 17.62
N GLU A 176 2.80 -9.67 17.43
CA GLU A 176 2.20 -9.59 16.11
C GLU A 176 2.54 -8.26 15.44
N ARG A 177 3.06 -8.32 14.21
CA ARG A 177 3.25 -7.16 13.33
C ARG A 177 2.02 -6.99 12.45
N ILE A 178 1.42 -5.80 12.48
CA ILE A 178 0.24 -5.47 11.66
C ILE A 178 0.55 -4.26 10.80
N THR A 179 0.43 -4.43 9.49
CA THR A 179 0.56 -3.34 8.53
C THR A 179 -0.55 -3.38 7.50
N ILE A 180 -0.90 -2.22 6.92
CA ILE A 180 -1.72 -2.14 5.72
C ILE A 180 -0.82 -1.67 4.59
N ALA A 181 -0.70 -2.49 3.56
CA ALA A 181 0.02 -2.13 2.34
C ALA A 181 -0.96 -1.73 1.23
N PHE A 182 -0.50 -0.89 0.33
CA PHE A 182 -1.30 -0.44 -0.80
C PHE A 182 -0.43 -0.09 -2.01
N ASN A 183 -1.02 -0.20 -3.20
CA ASN A 183 -0.40 0.20 -4.45
C ASN A 183 -1.24 1.27 -5.16
N VAL A 184 -0.58 2.32 -5.61
CA VAL A 184 -1.16 3.45 -6.32
C VAL A 184 -0.62 3.50 -7.74
N SER A 185 -1.52 3.49 -8.72
CA SER A 185 -1.18 3.67 -10.13
C SER A 185 -1.38 5.12 -10.55
N LYS A 186 -0.49 5.63 -11.40
CA LYS A 186 -0.65 6.92 -12.07
C LYS A 186 -1.41 6.71 -13.36
N GLN A 187 -2.52 7.41 -13.52
CA GLN A 187 -3.29 7.34 -14.75
C GLN A 187 -2.52 8.08 -15.87
N ALA A 188 -2.35 7.43 -17.01
CA ALA A 188 -1.89 8.13 -18.17
C ALA A 188 -2.89 9.28 -18.46
N LYS A 189 -2.38 10.53 -18.60
CA LYS A 189 -3.23 11.64 -19.04
C LYS A 189 -3.91 11.20 -20.33
N ARG A 190 -5.23 11.05 -20.34
CA ARG A 190 -5.97 10.89 -21.59
C ARG A 190 -5.57 12.07 -22.46
N ARG A 191 -4.77 11.85 -23.49
CA ARG A 191 -4.66 12.79 -24.61
C ARG A 191 -6.08 12.88 -25.17
N VAL A 192 -6.80 13.91 -24.75
CA VAL A 192 -7.99 14.31 -25.47
C VAL A 192 -7.46 14.68 -26.86
N HIS A 193 -7.73 13.81 -27.84
CA HIS A 193 -7.42 14.13 -29.23
C HIS A 193 -8.30 15.32 -29.60
N ARG A 194 -7.78 16.52 -29.36
CA ARG A 194 -8.36 17.78 -29.87
C ARG A 194 -8.55 17.72 -31.41
N GLN A 195 -7.83 16.83 -32.09
CA GLN A 195 -7.94 16.60 -33.52
C GLN A 195 -9.33 16.10 -33.92
N PHE A 196 -9.95 15.23 -33.11
CA PHE A 196 -11.29 14.67 -33.41
C PHE A 196 -12.44 15.69 -33.33
N LEU A 197 -12.27 16.79 -32.59
CA LEU A 197 -13.28 17.86 -32.53
C LEU A 197 -13.14 18.88 -33.64
N ILE A 198 -11.92 19.10 -34.15
CA ILE A 198 -11.66 20.05 -35.24
C ILE A 198 -12.17 19.43 -36.57
N ASP A 199 -11.93 18.15 -36.82
CA ASP A 199 -12.35 17.46 -38.04
C ASP A 199 -13.88 17.34 -38.19
N ARG A 200 -14.64 17.36 -37.09
CA ARG A 200 -16.10 17.38 -37.11
C ARG A 200 -16.70 18.77 -37.33
N LEU A 201 -15.98 19.84 -37.04
CA LEU A 201 -16.46 21.22 -37.20
C LEU A 201 -16.05 21.82 -38.57
N THR A 202 -15.18 21.15 -39.29
CA THR A 202 -14.71 21.59 -40.62
C THR A 202 -15.31 20.75 -41.79
N SER A 203 -16.18 19.78 -41.47
CA SER A 203 -16.82 18.88 -42.46
C SER A 203 -18.32 19.20 -42.66
N SER A 204 -18.74 20.46 -42.44
CA SER A 204 -20.10 20.92 -42.75
C SER A 204 -20.06 22.07 -43.76
#